data_16cc5dee0de9fcdb473f1c4596c3b1b0
#
_entry.id   16cc5dee0de9fcdb473f1c4596c3b1b0
#
_cell.length_a   1.000
_cell.length_b   1.000
_cell.length_c   1.000
_cell.angle_alpha   90.00
_cell.angle_beta   90.00
_cell.angle_gamma   90.00
#
_symmetry.space_group_name_H-M   'P 1'
#
loop_
_entity.id
_entity.type
_entity.pdbx_description
1 polymer ?
#
loop_
_entity_poly.entity_id
_entity_poly.type
_entity_poly.pdbx_seq_one_letter_code
_entity_poly.pdbx_strand_id
1 'polypeptide(L)'
;MKHLLTAILLLAFAHTAAGERNVSLERDFGTLYGTLLTPDAGTETVAVIIAGSGPTPRNGNVNSYLYLAQALEKAGIASLRYDKRGIGASRFTEPEKMADAVLGDFIGDAAAWADYLAGEGFRRVVLVGQDRKS
;
A
#
# COMPACT_ATOMS: atom_id res chain seq x y z
N MET A 1 26.13 20.66 -23.88
CA MET A 1 25.76 19.34 -24.35
C MET A 1 25.81 18.31 -23.24
N LYS A 2 26.91 18.25 -22.53
CA LYS A 2 27.10 17.22 -21.50
C LYS A 2 26.17 17.41 -20.30
N HIS A 3 25.68 18.60 -20.09
CA HIS A 3 24.84 18.92 -18.93
C HIS A 3 23.46 18.28 -18.97
N LEU A 4 22.99 17.95 -20.17
CA LEU A 4 21.65 17.38 -20.34
C LEU A 4 21.51 16.00 -19.71
N LEU A 5 22.58 15.19 -19.81
CA LEU A 5 22.55 13.84 -19.24
C LEU A 5 22.43 13.84 -17.73
N THR A 6 23.10 14.79 -17.09
CA THR A 6 23.05 14.90 -15.63
C THR A 6 21.66 15.25 -15.15
N ALA A 7 20.98 16.16 -15.86
CA ALA A 7 19.63 16.55 -15.49
C ALA A 7 18.65 15.40 -15.55
N ILE A 8 18.80 14.52 -16.57
CA ILE A 8 17.91 13.37 -16.72
C ILE A 8 18.08 12.40 -15.57
N LEU A 9 19.30 12.17 -15.12
CA LEU A 9 19.55 11.28 -14.00
C LEU A 9 18.89 11.76 -12.71
N LEU A 10 18.92 13.07 -12.46
CA LEU A 10 18.28 13.62 -11.28
C LEU A 10 16.79 13.41 -11.28
N LEU A 11 16.15 13.52 -12.43
CA LEU A 11 14.72 13.30 -12.54
C LEU A 11 14.31 11.88 -12.20
N ALA A 12 15.18 10.90 -12.43
CA ALA A 12 14.86 9.51 -12.16
C ALA A 12 14.60 9.21 -10.69
N PHE A 13 15.05 10.08 -9.78
CA PHE A 13 14.85 9.89 -8.34
C PHE A 13 13.76 10.77 -7.75
N ALA A 14 13.13 11.60 -8.57
CA ALA A 14 12.23 12.62 -8.06
C ALA A 14 10.89 12.06 -7.58
N HIS A 15 10.53 10.83 -7.94
CA HIS A 15 9.20 10.30 -7.65
C HIS A 15 9.11 9.46 -6.39
N THR A 16 10.20 9.22 -5.67
CA THR A 16 10.16 8.50 -4.41
C THR A 16 10.09 9.50 -3.26
N ALA A 17 8.93 10.15 -3.14
CA ALA A 17 8.75 11.11 -2.07
C ALA A 17 8.81 10.43 -0.71
N ALA A 18 9.64 10.97 0.19
CA ALA A 18 9.74 10.48 1.55
C ALA A 18 8.50 10.90 2.34
N GLY A 19 8.25 10.20 3.44
CA GLY A 19 7.18 10.53 4.34
C GLY A 19 5.89 9.80 4.03
N GLU A 20 4.82 10.29 4.61
CA GLU A 20 3.51 9.65 4.53
C GLU A 20 2.66 10.33 3.47
N ARG A 21 2.02 9.54 2.62
CA ARG A 21 1.04 10.08 1.68
C ARG A 21 -0.09 9.10 1.44
N ASN A 22 -1.27 9.64 1.19
CA ASN A 22 -2.43 8.83 0.86
C ASN A 22 -2.38 8.45 -0.61
N VAL A 23 -2.75 7.22 -0.90
CA VAL A 23 -2.78 6.67 -2.25
C VAL A 23 -4.11 5.99 -2.49
N SER A 24 -4.48 5.86 -3.74
CA SER A 24 -5.72 5.21 -4.12
C SER A 24 -5.52 4.36 -5.35
N LEU A 25 -6.40 3.37 -5.51
CA LEU A 25 -6.33 2.43 -6.61
C LEU A 25 -7.75 2.07 -7.05
N GLU A 26 -8.05 2.32 -8.32
CA GLU A 26 -9.35 2.02 -8.88
C GLU A 26 -9.53 0.52 -9.06
N ARG A 27 -10.67 0.00 -8.63
CA ARG A 27 -11.05 -1.40 -8.82
C ARG A 27 -12.48 -1.46 -9.33
N ASP A 28 -12.91 -2.65 -9.71
CA ASP A 28 -14.27 -2.83 -10.25
C ASP A 28 -15.37 -2.50 -9.25
N PHE A 29 -15.12 -2.72 -7.96
CA PHE A 29 -16.13 -2.45 -6.93
C PHE A 29 -16.20 -0.97 -6.54
N GLY A 30 -15.14 -0.22 -6.75
CA GLY A 30 -14.96 1.14 -6.28
C GLY A 30 -13.48 1.44 -6.15
N THR A 31 -13.11 2.27 -5.20
CA THR A 31 -11.72 2.70 -5.02
C THR A 31 -11.16 2.17 -3.71
N LEU A 32 -9.97 1.59 -3.77
CA LEU A 32 -9.20 1.24 -2.58
C LEU A 32 -8.37 2.45 -2.15
N TYR A 33 -8.33 2.68 -0.85
CA TYR A 33 -7.55 3.78 -0.27
C TYR A 33 -6.53 3.23 0.71
N GLY A 34 -5.33 3.78 0.67
CA GLY A 34 -4.25 3.37 1.53
C GLY A 34 -3.33 4.50 1.90
N THR A 35 -2.34 4.18 2.70
CA THR A 35 -1.29 5.11 3.13
C THR A 35 0.07 4.49 2.86
N LEU A 36 0.88 5.20 2.10
CA LEU A 36 2.25 4.81 1.79
C LEU A 36 3.19 5.61 2.67
N LEU A 37 4.02 4.92 3.44
CA LEU A 37 5.02 5.54 4.30
C LEU A 37 6.41 5.16 3.79
N THR A 38 7.18 6.17 3.39
CA THR A 38 8.50 5.95 2.80
C THR A 38 9.58 6.59 3.68
N PRO A 39 10.65 5.87 3.99
CA PRO A 39 11.77 6.43 4.76
C PRO A 39 12.39 7.66 4.08
N ASP A 40 12.93 8.58 4.88
CA ASP A 40 13.54 9.80 4.36
C ASP A 40 14.66 9.53 3.36
N ALA A 41 15.45 8.50 3.59
CA ALA A 41 16.56 8.14 2.70
C ALA A 41 16.08 7.45 1.41
N GLY A 42 14.79 7.16 1.31
CA GLY A 42 14.25 6.38 0.20
C GLY A 42 14.55 4.89 0.37
N THR A 43 13.93 4.08 -0.47
CA THR A 43 14.16 2.63 -0.43
C THR A 43 13.59 1.99 -1.69
N GLU A 44 14.14 0.85 -2.07
CA GLU A 44 13.61 0.04 -3.18
C GLU A 44 12.66 -1.05 -2.70
N THR A 45 12.48 -1.18 -1.39
CA THR A 45 11.66 -2.25 -0.82
C THR A 45 10.42 -1.67 -0.14
N VAL A 46 9.27 -2.24 -0.45
CA VAL A 46 8.00 -1.86 0.18
C VAL A 46 7.28 -3.10 0.67
N ALA A 47 6.76 -3.01 1.89
CA ALA A 47 5.93 -4.06 2.48
C ALA A 47 4.46 -3.68 2.33
N VAL A 48 3.66 -4.55 1.76
CA VAL A 48 2.21 -4.39 1.72
C VAL A 48 1.63 -5.10 2.92
N ILE A 49 1.05 -4.35 3.83
CA ILE A 49 0.46 -4.91 5.05
C ILE A 49 -0.98 -5.29 4.75
N ILE A 50 -1.25 -6.58 4.79
CA ILE A 50 -2.57 -7.13 4.47
C ILE A 50 -3.27 -7.47 5.78
N ALA A 51 -4.36 -6.79 6.05
CA ALA A 51 -5.13 -7.01 7.26
C ALA A 51 -5.73 -8.41 7.27
N GLY A 52 -5.82 -8.99 8.45
CA GLY A 52 -6.50 -10.27 8.65
C GLY A 52 -8.00 -10.15 8.38
N SER A 53 -8.72 -11.25 8.54
CA SER A 53 -10.17 -11.23 8.32
C SER A 53 -10.87 -10.35 9.34
N GLY A 54 -12.07 -9.88 8.99
CA GLY A 54 -12.86 -8.99 9.81
C GLY A 54 -12.73 -7.54 9.38
N PRO A 55 -13.47 -6.63 10.03
CA PRO A 55 -13.54 -5.23 9.62
C PRO A 55 -12.38 -4.40 10.19
N THR A 56 -11.16 -4.81 9.90
CA THR A 56 -9.97 -4.16 10.41
C THR A 56 -9.58 -2.99 9.50
N PRO A 57 -9.50 -1.77 10.02
CA PRO A 57 -9.07 -0.61 9.22
C PRO A 57 -7.57 -0.65 8.95
N ARG A 58 -7.10 0.26 8.09
CA ARG A 58 -5.69 0.26 7.65
C ARG A 58 -4.69 0.38 8.79
N ASN A 59 -5.05 1.06 9.85
CA ASN A 59 -4.12 1.21 10.99
C ASN A 59 -4.11 -0.01 11.92
N GLY A 60 -5.02 -0.95 11.70
CA GLY A 60 -5.12 -2.15 12.52
C GLY A 60 -5.81 -1.91 13.85
N ASN A 61 -6.06 -2.98 14.56
CA ASN A 61 -6.63 -2.88 15.90
C ASN A 61 -5.58 -2.28 16.83
N VAL A 62 -5.99 -1.31 17.65
CA VAL A 62 -5.12 -0.54 18.54
C VAL A 62 -3.88 -0.01 17.81
N ASN A 63 -4.07 0.40 16.56
CA ASN A 63 -3.03 0.99 15.73
C ASN A 63 -1.83 0.05 15.46
N SER A 64 -2.06 -1.26 15.52
CA SER A 64 -0.97 -2.23 15.36
C SER A 64 -0.26 -2.11 14.00
N TYR A 65 -1.01 -1.88 12.93
CA TYR A 65 -0.41 -1.73 11.60
C TYR A 65 0.28 -0.39 11.42
N LEU A 66 -0.23 0.65 12.08
CA LEU A 66 0.44 1.94 12.10
C LEU A 66 1.82 1.80 12.76
N TYR A 67 1.87 1.13 13.90
CA TYR A 67 3.14 0.93 14.62
C TYR A 67 4.08 0.04 13.82
N LEU A 68 3.55 -0.98 13.13
CA LEU A 68 4.38 -1.81 12.25
C LEU A 68 4.97 -0.97 11.12
N ALA A 69 4.16 -0.11 10.51
CA ALA A 69 4.63 0.78 9.45
C ALA A 69 5.76 1.67 9.93
N GLN A 70 5.62 2.23 11.13
CA GLN A 70 6.66 3.08 11.71
C GLN A 70 7.94 2.30 12.01
N ALA A 71 7.81 1.06 12.48
CA ALA A 71 8.97 0.20 12.72
C ALA A 71 9.69 -0.14 11.41
N LEU A 72 8.92 -0.43 10.35
CA LEU A 72 9.50 -0.69 9.03
C LEU A 72 10.23 0.53 8.51
N GLU A 73 9.65 1.71 8.69
CA GLU A 73 10.29 2.96 8.27
C GLU A 73 11.66 3.13 8.93
N LYS A 74 11.73 2.87 10.24
CA LYS A 74 13.00 2.96 10.98
C LYS A 74 14.01 1.93 10.47
N ALA A 75 13.54 0.82 9.95
CA ALA A 75 14.40 -0.22 9.39
C ALA A 75 14.76 0.04 7.93
N GLY A 76 14.32 1.16 7.35
CA GLY A 76 14.64 1.52 5.99
C GLY A 76 13.73 0.86 4.95
N ILE A 77 12.53 0.44 5.36
CA ILE A 77 11.58 -0.24 4.48
C ILE A 77 10.31 0.59 4.40
N ALA A 78 9.84 0.85 3.17
CA ALA A 78 8.56 1.50 2.97
C ALA A 78 7.43 0.54 3.27
N SER A 79 6.24 1.08 3.54
CA SER A 79 5.07 0.26 3.77
C SER A 79 3.84 0.85 3.11
N LEU A 80 2.96 -0.03 2.68
CA LEU A 80 1.61 0.33 2.29
C LEU A 80 0.65 -0.40 3.21
N ARG A 81 -0.20 0.35 3.90
CA ARG A 81 -1.33 -0.20 4.63
C ARG A 81 -2.60 0.37 4.01
N TYR A 82 -3.61 -0.44 3.87
CA TYR A 82 -4.80 0.00 3.15
C TYR A 82 -6.08 -0.55 3.78
N ASP A 83 -7.16 0.17 3.53
CA ASP A 83 -8.49 -0.31 3.90
C ASP A 83 -8.94 -1.33 2.86
N LYS A 84 -9.28 -2.54 3.30
CA LYS A 84 -9.80 -3.56 2.40
C LYS A 84 -11.13 -3.09 1.81
N ARG A 85 -11.50 -3.69 0.66
CA ARG A 85 -12.78 -3.34 0.05
C ARG A 85 -13.92 -3.50 1.05
N GLY A 86 -14.75 -2.48 1.14
CA GLY A 86 -15.86 -2.44 2.08
C GLY A 86 -15.50 -1.91 3.46
N ILE A 87 -14.23 -1.64 3.74
CA ILE A 87 -13.79 -1.17 5.06
C ILE A 87 -13.29 0.27 4.96
N GLY A 88 -13.56 1.05 5.98
CA GLY A 88 -13.05 2.42 6.07
C GLY A 88 -13.41 3.25 4.86
N ALA A 89 -12.41 3.82 4.20
CA ALA A 89 -12.61 4.67 3.03
C ALA A 89 -12.84 3.87 1.74
N SER A 90 -12.54 2.57 1.74
CA SER A 90 -12.64 1.73 0.53
C SER A 90 -14.05 1.18 0.33
N ARG A 91 -15.00 2.07 0.12
CA ARG A 91 -16.41 1.74 0.03
C ARG A 91 -16.79 1.22 -1.34
N PHE A 92 -17.79 0.33 -1.38
CA PHE A 92 -18.39 -0.13 -2.64
C PHE A 92 -19.22 1.00 -3.24
N THR A 93 -19.07 1.20 -4.55
CA THR A 93 -19.93 2.12 -5.29
C THR A 93 -21.40 1.69 -5.19
N GLU A 94 -21.61 0.38 -5.23
CA GLU A 94 -22.94 -0.22 -5.03
C GLU A 94 -22.90 -1.04 -3.75
N PRO A 95 -23.33 -0.46 -2.61
CA PRO A 95 -23.18 -1.11 -1.29
C PRO A 95 -23.77 -2.52 -1.20
N GLU A 96 -24.83 -2.79 -1.96
CA GLU A 96 -25.47 -4.11 -1.94
C GLU A 96 -24.55 -5.21 -2.48
N LYS A 97 -23.57 -4.87 -3.29
CA LYS A 97 -22.62 -5.84 -3.85
C LYS A 97 -21.56 -6.29 -2.87
N MET A 98 -21.47 -5.64 -1.72
CA MET A 98 -20.49 -6.03 -0.72
C MET A 98 -20.70 -7.47 -0.25
N ALA A 99 -21.93 -7.92 -0.21
CA ALA A 99 -22.24 -9.28 0.21
C ALA A 99 -21.73 -10.35 -0.76
N ASP A 100 -21.43 -9.96 -1.99
CA ASP A 100 -20.97 -10.89 -3.03
C ASP A 100 -19.45 -11.04 -3.04
N ALA A 101 -18.72 -10.29 -2.21
CA ALA A 101 -17.28 -10.33 -2.18
C ALA A 101 -16.78 -11.71 -1.74
N VAL A 102 -15.79 -12.22 -2.46
CA VAL A 102 -15.20 -13.53 -2.18
C VAL A 102 -13.71 -13.38 -1.95
N LEU A 103 -13.08 -14.43 -1.40
CA LEU A 103 -11.65 -14.40 -1.07
C LEU A 103 -10.79 -13.97 -2.26
N GLY A 104 -11.12 -14.43 -3.46
CA GLY A 104 -10.39 -14.06 -4.67
C GLY A 104 -10.34 -12.56 -4.93
N ASP A 105 -11.38 -11.83 -4.53
CA ASP A 105 -11.42 -10.38 -4.69
C ASP A 105 -10.35 -9.71 -3.82
N PHE A 106 -10.21 -10.17 -2.58
CA PHE A 106 -9.21 -9.62 -1.67
C PHE A 106 -7.79 -9.96 -2.10
N ILE A 107 -7.59 -11.16 -2.63
CA ILE A 107 -6.30 -11.57 -3.19
C ILE A 107 -5.96 -10.71 -4.41
N GLY A 108 -6.93 -10.49 -5.29
CA GLY A 108 -6.75 -9.64 -6.46
C GLY A 108 -6.41 -8.21 -6.08
N ASP A 109 -7.02 -7.69 -5.02
CA ASP A 109 -6.72 -6.33 -4.55
C ASP A 109 -5.29 -6.23 -4.06
N ALA A 110 -4.81 -7.21 -3.30
CA ALA A 110 -3.43 -7.21 -2.83
C ALA A 110 -2.45 -7.27 -4.01
N ALA A 111 -2.75 -8.12 -5.00
CA ALA A 111 -1.93 -8.20 -6.21
C ALA A 111 -1.92 -6.88 -6.99
N ALA A 112 -3.06 -6.22 -7.06
CA ALA A 112 -3.15 -4.93 -7.73
C ALA A 112 -2.32 -3.85 -7.02
N TRP A 113 -2.31 -3.85 -5.69
CA TRP A 113 -1.44 -2.95 -4.94
C TRP A 113 0.03 -3.25 -5.24
N ALA A 114 0.41 -4.53 -5.30
CA ALA A 114 1.79 -4.90 -5.62
C ALA A 114 2.20 -4.37 -7.00
N ASP A 115 1.33 -4.53 -8.00
CA ASP A 115 1.59 -4.01 -9.34
C ASP A 115 1.71 -2.49 -9.35
N TYR A 116 0.82 -1.81 -8.63
CA TYR A 116 0.86 -0.36 -8.52
C TYR A 116 2.19 0.10 -7.93
N LEU A 117 2.65 -0.55 -6.87
CA LEU A 117 3.90 -0.17 -6.22
C LEU A 117 5.12 -0.47 -7.08
N ALA A 118 5.10 -1.57 -7.83
CA ALA A 118 6.15 -1.85 -8.79
C ALA A 118 6.22 -0.74 -9.85
N GLY A 119 5.08 -0.26 -10.31
CA GLY A 119 5.00 0.86 -11.23
C GLY A 119 5.50 2.17 -10.64
N GLU A 120 5.46 2.32 -9.31
CA GLU A 120 5.97 3.50 -8.62
C GLU A 120 7.49 3.46 -8.42
N GLY A 121 8.14 2.38 -8.79
CA GLY A 121 9.59 2.29 -8.73
C GLY A 121 10.14 1.36 -7.66
N PHE A 122 9.29 0.71 -6.88
CA PHE A 122 9.78 -0.24 -5.88
C PHE A 122 10.20 -1.54 -6.58
N ARG A 123 11.42 -1.96 -6.35
CA ARG A 123 11.97 -3.17 -6.96
C ARG A 123 11.58 -4.43 -6.22
N ARG A 124 11.36 -4.32 -4.93
CA ARG A 124 10.96 -5.45 -4.10
C ARG A 124 9.67 -5.11 -3.39
N VAL A 125 8.67 -5.92 -3.63
CA VAL A 125 7.37 -5.79 -2.96
C VAL A 125 7.17 -7.06 -2.14
N VAL A 126 7.05 -6.86 -0.82
CA VAL A 126 6.90 -7.96 0.12
C VAL A 126 5.48 -7.92 0.68
N LEU A 127 4.80 -9.03 0.68
CA LEU A 127 3.46 -9.11 1.26
C LEU A 127 3.57 -9.57 2.70
N VAL A 128 2.99 -8.81 3.61
CA VAL A 128 2.99 -9.12 5.03
C VAL A 128 1.55 -9.30 5.46
N GLY A 129 1.16 -10.54 5.71
CA GLY A 129 -0.19 -10.86 6.12
C GLY A 129 -0.26 -11.19 7.59
N GLN A 130 -1.39 -10.90 8.21
CA GLN A 130 -1.64 -11.30 9.57
C GLN A 130 -2.47 -12.56 9.59
N ASP A 131 -2.01 -13.56 10.32
CA ASP A 131 -2.77 -14.77 10.56
C ASP A 131 -3.61 -14.58 11.82
N ARG A 132 -4.91 -14.75 11.68
CA ARG A 132 -5.82 -14.64 12.81
C ARG A 132 -5.74 -15.80 13.77
N LYS A 133 -5.19 -16.88 13.30
CA LYS A 133 -5.10 -18.07 14.10
C LYS A 133 -4.10 -17.86 15.21
N SER A 134 -4.47 -18.15 16.39
CA SER A 134 -3.52 -18.02 17.49
C SER A 134 -4.00 -18.76 18.72
#